data_9c20d35decb3abaf561a5950b3742bf7
#
_entry.id   9c20d35decb3abaf561a5950b3742bf7
#
_cell.length_a   1.000
_cell.length_b   1.000
_cell.length_c   1.000
_cell.angle_alpha   90.00
_cell.angle_beta   90.00
_cell.angle_gamma   90.00
#
_symmetry.space_group_name_H-M   'P 1'
#
loop_
_entity.id
_entity.type
_entity.pdbx_description
1 polymer ?
#
loop_
_entity_poly.entity_id
_entity_poly.type
_entity_poly.pdbx_seq_one_letter_code
_entity_poly.pdbx_strand_id
1 'polypeptide(L)'
;DALPISVLPAKLDDIIETQENLNRDMTALNAVLATTPQGGNLETVDFNQVEERLKALYDDKQSLDILPERARLEREFHSVGLDELVEDLNNRGVANDAVAGELQLAWWTTAFEDIVKSSAIISNQDGSALQGAAERFAQVDVEHVRSVGPMVAQESMRRLCDMLFSRTQEANLLHTTLAGARNVSLNCLHKEHPQILAAAKPILVATPATLAAITDPAPLADVVIIDAAAHIQSIELLSIISRAKQVVVIAHRETVTSDGLKRLIALLPSVKIANRPVRRAPKLNAFLESEGYGSVPFDVAREGAQGEVAYHFVADANGVPVITSGLVESSQQEIDEVVRLITKRAAGFTIVPASYMLTVVTLTHTFRTRLGAELKAIANKNKAMGMFLRHVRIVDISDVAGAHATDAILAMCYAKTSHGRLLQQFGALESEGGRGMLLDALAVPDRHLDIVSAFSSADMDDERLHQAGPKMLKTVLRWAEQLDDSVVRPVVKTNGSNVLLNDLADRIRARGLNVAVDYGFDNGSKLPLVVGLNDKPFALAVLTDDAQFMGLQSTRERHRVLLQNIESLGWSVMTVWSVGAFVNPDKEVDRIVARLSDLYQEVK
;
A
#
# COMPACT_ATOMS: atom_id res chain seq x y z
N ASP A 1 1.48 -84.19 46.94
CA ASP A 1 0.26 -84.56 47.68
C ASP A 1 -0.86 -84.93 46.67
N ALA A 2 -1.03 -86.26 46.47
CA ALA A 2 -2.10 -86.76 45.65
C ALA A 2 -3.40 -86.55 46.40
N LEU A 3 -4.34 -85.84 45.82
CA LEU A 3 -5.67 -85.65 46.32
C LEU A 3 -6.38 -87.03 46.48
N PRO A 4 -7.11 -87.30 47.56
CA PRO A 4 -7.81 -88.54 47.74
C PRO A 4 -8.81 -88.79 46.57
N ILE A 5 -8.85 -90.00 46.05
CA ILE A 5 -9.69 -90.45 44.90
C ILE A 5 -11.17 -90.02 45.11
N SER A 6 -11.65 -89.96 46.36
CA SER A 6 -13.00 -89.49 46.70
C SER A 6 -13.29 -87.99 46.47
N VAL A 7 -12.26 -87.14 46.27
CA VAL A 7 -12.44 -85.73 46.05
C VAL A 7 -12.32 -85.35 44.57
N LEU A 8 -11.84 -86.27 43.74
CA LEU A 8 -11.68 -86.07 42.30
C LEU A 8 -13.00 -85.84 41.56
N PRO A 9 -14.10 -86.64 41.81
CA PRO A 9 -15.34 -86.41 41.15
C PRO A 9 -15.98 -85.05 41.44
N ALA A 10 -15.98 -84.63 42.73
CA ALA A 10 -16.55 -83.34 43.12
C ALA A 10 -15.82 -82.14 42.52
N LYS A 11 -14.53 -82.28 42.39
CA LYS A 11 -13.71 -81.20 41.70
C LYS A 11 -13.93 -81.27 40.17
N LEU A 12 -14.16 -82.41 39.62
CA LEU A 12 -14.48 -82.57 38.19
C LEU A 12 -15.86 -81.98 37.86
N ASP A 13 -16.80 -82.20 38.71
CA ASP A 13 -18.16 -81.66 38.58
C ASP A 13 -18.12 -80.08 38.71
N ASP A 14 -17.34 -79.54 39.64
CA ASP A 14 -17.10 -78.09 39.80
C ASP A 14 -16.46 -77.52 38.55
N ILE A 15 -15.49 -78.21 37.96
CA ILE A 15 -14.78 -77.74 36.74
C ILE A 15 -15.75 -77.78 35.57
N ILE A 16 -16.57 -78.81 35.44
CA ILE A 16 -17.57 -78.91 34.39
C ILE A 16 -18.63 -77.85 34.51
N GLU A 17 -19.13 -77.60 35.71
CA GLU A 17 -20.10 -76.52 35.96
C GLU A 17 -19.50 -75.12 35.66
N THR A 18 -18.28 -74.91 36.06
CA THR A 18 -17.57 -73.65 35.75
C THR A 18 -17.36 -73.49 34.25
N GLN A 19 -16.96 -74.53 33.55
CA GLN A 19 -16.79 -74.57 32.08
C GLN A 19 -18.15 -74.32 31.34
N GLU A 20 -19.23 -74.93 31.80
CA GLU A 20 -20.54 -74.66 31.22
C GLU A 20 -21.03 -73.24 31.44
N ASN A 21 -20.80 -72.66 32.62
CA ASN A 21 -21.11 -71.31 32.92
C ASN A 21 -20.25 -70.32 32.06
N LEU A 22 -18.97 -70.57 31.92
CA LEU A 22 -18.07 -69.76 31.08
C LEU A 22 -18.51 -69.82 29.61
N ASN A 23 -18.83 -71.03 29.09
CA ASN A 23 -19.30 -71.17 27.70
C ASN A 23 -20.63 -70.46 27.47
N ARG A 24 -21.56 -70.48 28.41
CA ARG A 24 -22.79 -69.73 28.34
C ARG A 24 -22.58 -68.24 28.32
N ASP A 25 -21.72 -67.72 29.21
CA ASP A 25 -21.44 -66.30 29.31
C ASP A 25 -20.66 -65.81 28.08
N MET A 26 -19.71 -66.62 27.56
CA MET A 26 -18.99 -66.32 26.32
C MET A 26 -19.93 -66.34 25.08
N THR A 27 -20.89 -67.26 25.01
CA THR A 27 -21.86 -67.28 23.95
C THR A 27 -22.79 -66.06 24.01
N ALA A 28 -23.19 -65.64 25.21
CA ALA A 28 -23.98 -64.44 25.41
C ALA A 28 -23.20 -63.14 25.01
N LEU A 29 -21.92 -63.08 25.36
CA LEU A 29 -21.06 -61.98 24.94
C LEU A 29 -20.84 -61.93 23.44
N ASN A 30 -20.54 -63.10 22.80
CA ASN A 30 -20.35 -63.16 21.34
C ASN A 30 -21.63 -62.80 20.57
N ALA A 31 -22.82 -63.00 21.16
CA ALA A 31 -24.09 -62.59 20.53
C ALA A 31 -24.27 -61.09 20.48
N VAL A 32 -23.59 -60.32 21.37
CA VAL A 32 -23.68 -58.87 21.47
C VAL A 32 -22.48 -58.15 20.83
N LEU A 33 -21.29 -58.79 20.84
CA LEU A 33 -20.06 -58.24 20.29
C LEU A 33 -19.95 -58.54 18.79
N ALA A 34 -19.74 -57.51 17.97
CA ALA A 34 -19.44 -57.69 16.57
C ALA A 34 -18.04 -58.30 16.39
N THR A 35 -17.90 -59.37 15.58
CA THR A 35 -16.60 -59.96 15.22
C THR A 35 -15.86 -59.02 14.28
N THR A 36 -14.69 -58.50 14.70
CA THR A 36 -13.81 -57.71 13.84
C THR A 36 -12.65 -58.59 13.34
N PRO A 37 -12.04 -58.27 12.17
CA PRO A 37 -10.89 -59.02 11.65
C PRO A 37 -9.72 -59.10 12.65
N GLN A 38 -9.58 -58.10 13.52
CA GLN A 38 -8.52 -58.02 14.54
C GLN A 38 -8.94 -58.64 15.88
N GLY A 39 -10.22 -58.75 16.14
CA GLY A 39 -10.80 -59.24 17.39
C GLY A 39 -10.99 -60.75 17.43
N GLY A 40 -11.30 -61.40 16.34
CA GLY A 40 -11.63 -62.83 16.26
C GLY A 40 -12.84 -63.20 17.11
N ASN A 41 -13.17 -64.49 17.14
CA ASN A 41 -14.20 -65.06 18.02
C ASN A 41 -13.53 -65.38 19.39
N LEU A 42 -14.07 -64.89 20.51
CA LEU A 42 -13.58 -65.12 21.86
C LEU A 42 -13.48 -66.61 22.22
N GLU A 43 -14.28 -67.49 21.61
CA GLU A 43 -14.26 -68.92 21.84
C GLU A 43 -13.03 -69.64 21.23
N THR A 44 -12.33 -69.02 20.30
CA THR A 44 -11.22 -69.60 19.55
C THR A 44 -9.84 -69.03 19.99
N VAL A 45 -9.80 -68.17 20.98
CA VAL A 45 -8.61 -67.44 21.43
C VAL A 45 -8.14 -68.04 22.75
N ASP A 46 -6.81 -67.96 23.05
CA ASP A 46 -6.22 -68.41 24.31
C ASP A 46 -6.78 -67.64 25.51
N PHE A 47 -6.95 -68.33 26.65
CA PHE A 47 -7.54 -67.78 27.89
C PHE A 47 -6.89 -66.46 28.33
N ASN A 48 -5.58 -66.35 28.26
CA ASN A 48 -4.89 -65.12 28.65
C ASN A 48 -5.32 -63.92 27.75
N GLN A 49 -5.49 -64.17 26.47
CA GLN A 49 -5.95 -63.13 25.51
C GLN A 49 -7.44 -62.81 25.70
N VAL A 50 -8.26 -63.81 26.12
CA VAL A 50 -9.65 -63.55 26.50
C VAL A 50 -9.71 -62.65 27.73
N GLU A 51 -8.88 -62.95 28.75
CA GLU A 51 -8.84 -62.13 29.97
C GLU A 51 -8.39 -60.68 29.68
N GLU A 52 -7.36 -60.49 28.88
CA GLU A 52 -6.92 -59.12 28.48
C GLU A 52 -8.02 -58.34 27.73
N ARG A 53 -8.74 -59.03 26.83
CA ARG A 53 -9.81 -58.40 26.06
C ARG A 53 -11.04 -58.07 26.93
N LEU A 54 -11.44 -58.97 27.82
CA LEU A 54 -12.53 -58.71 28.74
C LEU A 54 -12.20 -57.59 29.70
N LYS A 55 -10.94 -57.49 30.13
CA LYS A 55 -10.45 -56.38 30.96
C LYS A 55 -10.46 -55.08 30.21
N ALA A 56 -10.01 -55.05 28.94
CA ALA A 56 -10.03 -53.87 28.11
C ALA A 56 -11.50 -53.38 27.85
N LEU A 57 -12.44 -54.31 27.61
CA LEU A 57 -13.85 -53.99 27.47
C LEU A 57 -14.47 -53.47 28.79
N TYR A 58 -14.05 -54.04 29.94
CA TYR A 58 -14.51 -53.60 31.25
C TYR A 58 -13.99 -52.21 31.63
N ASP A 59 -12.76 -51.93 31.28
CA ASP A 59 -12.14 -50.62 31.52
C ASP A 59 -12.74 -49.52 30.62
N ASP A 60 -13.25 -49.89 29.44
CA ASP A 60 -13.87 -48.97 28.46
C ASP A 60 -15.41 -48.92 28.56
N LYS A 61 -15.94 -48.97 29.78
CA LYS A 61 -17.40 -48.87 30.03
C LYS A 61 -18.02 -47.55 29.53
N GLN A 62 -17.24 -46.48 29.49
CA GLN A 62 -17.73 -45.18 29.01
C GLN A 62 -18.13 -45.20 27.54
N SER A 63 -17.48 -46.01 26.71
CA SER A 63 -17.84 -46.18 25.33
C SER A 63 -19.26 -46.80 25.15
N LEU A 64 -19.68 -47.65 26.08
CA LEU A 64 -21.04 -48.25 26.05
C LEU A 64 -22.14 -47.20 26.23
N ASP A 65 -21.92 -46.20 27.05
CA ASP A 65 -22.88 -45.11 27.29
C ASP A 65 -23.04 -44.21 26.05
N ILE A 66 -21.99 -44.15 25.22
CA ILE A 66 -21.92 -43.29 24.01
C ILE A 66 -22.49 -44.04 22.77
N LEU A 67 -22.47 -45.38 22.74
CA LEU A 67 -22.93 -46.18 21.59
C LEU A 67 -24.35 -45.85 21.10
N PRO A 68 -25.37 -45.66 21.95
CA PRO A 68 -26.71 -45.31 21.48
C PRO A 68 -26.77 -43.98 20.77
N GLU A 69 -26.03 -43.00 21.28
CA GLU A 69 -25.93 -41.65 20.68
C GLU A 69 -25.14 -41.70 19.36
N ARG A 70 -24.04 -42.43 19.33
CA ARG A 70 -23.24 -42.66 18.13
C ARG A 70 -24.08 -43.35 17.03
N ALA A 71 -24.82 -44.42 17.36
CA ALA A 71 -25.68 -45.09 16.42
C ALA A 71 -26.86 -44.22 15.92
N ARG A 72 -27.30 -43.26 16.75
CA ARG A 72 -28.27 -42.25 16.34
C ARG A 72 -27.67 -41.31 15.33
N LEU A 73 -26.48 -40.74 15.61
CA LEU A 73 -25.77 -39.83 14.73
C LEU A 73 -25.34 -40.48 13.41
N GLU A 74 -24.89 -41.75 13.42
CA GLU A 74 -24.56 -42.50 12.22
C GLU A 74 -25.79 -42.66 11.30
N ARG A 75 -26.95 -42.95 11.87
CA ARG A 75 -28.22 -43.00 11.10
C ARG A 75 -28.62 -41.64 10.54
N GLU A 76 -28.35 -40.58 11.29
CA GLU A 76 -28.63 -39.22 10.86
C GLU A 76 -27.70 -38.81 9.70
N PHE A 77 -26.41 -39.11 9.79
CA PHE A 77 -25.44 -38.89 8.70
C PHE A 77 -25.81 -39.72 7.44
N HIS A 78 -26.19 -40.99 7.62
CA HIS A 78 -26.64 -41.81 6.53
C HIS A 78 -27.90 -41.24 5.85
N SER A 79 -28.85 -40.71 6.62
CA SER A 79 -30.06 -40.09 6.09
C SER A 79 -29.83 -38.87 5.23
N VAL A 80 -28.73 -38.15 5.44
CA VAL A 80 -28.31 -36.96 4.66
C VAL A 80 -27.20 -37.26 3.65
N GLY A 81 -26.78 -38.52 3.51
CA GLY A 81 -25.80 -38.96 2.50
C GLY A 81 -24.36 -38.58 2.79
N LEU A 82 -23.97 -38.45 4.06
CA LEU A 82 -22.61 -38.06 4.48
C LEU A 82 -21.69 -39.23 4.83
N ASP A 83 -22.09 -40.49 4.53
CA ASP A 83 -21.32 -41.69 4.88
C ASP A 83 -19.91 -41.70 4.32
N GLU A 84 -19.76 -41.36 3.02
CA GLU A 84 -18.46 -41.30 2.34
C GLU A 84 -17.53 -40.25 2.94
N LEU A 85 -18.10 -39.12 3.34
CA LEU A 85 -17.31 -38.04 4.00
C LEU A 85 -16.83 -38.50 5.38
N VAL A 86 -17.69 -39.12 6.18
CA VAL A 86 -17.31 -39.62 7.52
C VAL A 86 -16.25 -40.74 7.41
N GLU A 87 -16.38 -41.62 6.44
CA GLU A 87 -15.37 -42.66 6.18
C GLU A 87 -14.03 -42.05 5.75
N ASP A 88 -14.02 -41.06 4.86
CA ASP A 88 -12.81 -40.36 4.43
C ASP A 88 -12.12 -39.60 5.58
N LEU A 89 -12.89 -38.89 6.41
CA LEU A 89 -12.36 -38.18 7.58
C LEU A 89 -11.71 -39.14 8.59
N ASN A 90 -12.34 -40.31 8.81
CA ASN A 90 -11.78 -41.34 9.69
C ASN A 90 -10.49 -41.95 9.11
N ASN A 91 -10.48 -42.26 7.80
CA ASN A 91 -9.31 -42.81 7.12
C ASN A 91 -8.09 -41.86 7.13
N ARG A 92 -8.36 -40.56 7.01
CA ARG A 92 -7.30 -39.51 7.09
C ARG A 92 -6.91 -39.16 8.52
N GLY A 93 -7.65 -39.61 9.52
CA GLY A 93 -7.38 -39.28 10.93
C GLY A 93 -7.50 -37.81 11.26
N VAL A 94 -8.51 -37.13 10.69
CA VAL A 94 -8.74 -35.70 10.85
C VAL A 94 -9.07 -35.38 12.30
N ALA A 95 -8.42 -34.35 12.87
CA ALA A 95 -8.66 -33.92 14.24
C ALA A 95 -10.09 -33.37 14.41
N ASN A 96 -10.70 -33.63 15.57
CA ASN A 96 -12.10 -33.31 15.83
C ASN A 96 -12.45 -31.81 15.65
N ASP A 97 -11.51 -30.91 15.92
CA ASP A 97 -11.66 -29.46 15.73
C ASP A 97 -11.62 -29.03 14.27
N ALA A 98 -11.04 -29.85 13.38
CA ALA A 98 -10.98 -29.59 11.95
C ALA A 98 -12.18 -30.14 11.15
N VAL A 99 -12.96 -31.08 11.70
CA VAL A 99 -14.08 -31.78 11.01
C VAL A 99 -15.10 -30.78 10.44
N ALA A 100 -15.47 -29.75 11.18
CA ALA A 100 -16.44 -28.75 10.70
C ALA A 100 -15.88 -27.96 9.49
N GLY A 101 -14.59 -27.68 9.47
CA GLY A 101 -13.91 -27.05 8.34
C GLY A 101 -13.86 -27.94 7.11
N GLU A 102 -13.61 -29.23 7.29
CA GLU A 102 -13.60 -30.24 6.21
C GLU A 102 -15.01 -30.40 5.57
N LEU A 103 -16.06 -30.44 6.39
CA LEU A 103 -17.43 -30.44 5.89
C LEU A 103 -17.77 -29.20 5.07
N GLN A 104 -17.37 -28.01 5.58
CA GLN A 104 -17.55 -26.78 4.84
C GLN A 104 -16.79 -26.80 3.51
N LEU A 105 -15.56 -27.29 3.51
CA LEU A 105 -14.75 -27.41 2.31
C LEU A 105 -15.42 -28.34 1.28
N ALA A 106 -15.87 -29.51 1.71
CA ALA A 106 -16.57 -30.45 0.83
C ALA A 106 -17.84 -29.85 0.23
N TRP A 107 -18.63 -29.13 1.05
CA TRP A 107 -19.85 -28.47 0.58
C TRP A 107 -19.54 -27.33 -0.40
N TRP A 108 -18.56 -26.49 -0.10
CA TRP A 108 -18.16 -25.41 -0.99
C TRP A 108 -17.56 -25.93 -2.30
N THR A 109 -16.82 -27.07 -2.24
CA THR A 109 -16.29 -27.74 -3.42
C THR A 109 -17.40 -28.18 -4.35
N THR A 110 -18.39 -28.87 -3.81
CA THR A 110 -19.55 -29.34 -4.58
C THR A 110 -20.33 -28.16 -5.17
N ALA A 111 -20.60 -27.12 -4.37
CA ALA A 111 -21.28 -25.92 -4.84
C ALA A 111 -20.48 -25.20 -5.95
N PHE A 112 -19.17 -25.12 -5.81
CA PHE A 112 -18.28 -24.57 -6.82
C PHE A 112 -18.31 -25.38 -8.13
N GLU A 113 -18.19 -26.69 -8.04
CA GLU A 113 -18.29 -27.57 -9.22
C GLU A 113 -19.63 -27.44 -9.95
N ASP A 114 -20.73 -27.34 -9.22
CA ASP A 114 -22.05 -27.13 -9.80
C ASP A 114 -22.17 -25.77 -10.50
N ILE A 115 -21.62 -24.70 -9.91
CA ILE A 115 -21.56 -23.39 -10.53
C ILE A 115 -20.73 -23.45 -11.81
N VAL A 116 -19.54 -24.05 -11.75
CA VAL A 116 -18.66 -24.20 -12.91
C VAL A 116 -19.33 -25.02 -14.03
N LYS A 117 -19.96 -26.12 -13.68
CA LYS A 117 -20.66 -26.97 -14.66
C LYS A 117 -21.90 -26.28 -15.26
N SER A 118 -22.58 -25.45 -14.49
CA SER A 118 -23.81 -24.75 -14.92
C SER A 118 -23.55 -23.57 -15.86
N SER A 119 -22.32 -22.99 -15.87
CA SER A 119 -21.97 -21.79 -16.62
C SER A 119 -20.89 -22.07 -17.67
N ALA A 120 -21.28 -22.03 -18.97
CA ALA A 120 -20.33 -22.16 -20.07
C ALA A 120 -19.24 -21.05 -20.09
N ILE A 121 -19.51 -19.91 -19.46
CA ILE A 121 -18.54 -18.81 -19.34
C ILE A 121 -17.46 -19.17 -18.31
N ILE A 122 -17.86 -19.75 -17.18
CA ILE A 122 -16.97 -20.10 -16.08
C ILE A 122 -16.20 -21.39 -16.39
N SER A 123 -16.85 -22.40 -16.99
CA SER A 123 -16.24 -23.70 -17.28
C SER A 123 -15.04 -23.62 -18.24
N ASN A 124 -14.98 -22.57 -19.08
CA ASN A 124 -13.88 -22.32 -20.01
C ASN A 124 -12.81 -21.36 -19.46
N GLN A 125 -12.94 -20.90 -18.21
CA GLN A 125 -12.03 -19.96 -17.56
C GLN A 125 -11.20 -20.69 -16.49
N ASP A 126 -10.01 -21.12 -16.85
CA ASP A 126 -9.02 -21.55 -15.87
C ASP A 126 -8.19 -20.33 -15.37
N GLY A 127 -7.38 -20.55 -14.32
CA GLY A 127 -6.52 -19.49 -13.77
C GLY A 127 -5.60 -18.87 -14.81
N SER A 128 -5.13 -19.62 -15.81
CA SER A 128 -4.25 -19.15 -16.86
C SER A 128 -4.99 -18.27 -17.88
N ALA A 129 -6.21 -18.61 -18.22
CA ALA A 129 -7.07 -17.81 -19.11
C ALA A 129 -7.44 -16.48 -18.45
N LEU A 130 -7.77 -16.48 -17.15
CA LEU A 130 -8.03 -15.27 -16.36
C LEU A 130 -6.79 -14.37 -16.27
N GLN A 131 -5.62 -14.96 -16.01
CA GLN A 131 -4.36 -14.22 -15.99
C GLN A 131 -4.08 -13.56 -17.34
N GLY A 132 -4.19 -14.31 -18.45
CA GLY A 132 -3.99 -13.76 -19.80
C GLY A 132 -5.02 -12.68 -20.16
N ALA A 133 -6.25 -12.78 -19.68
CA ALA A 133 -7.26 -11.73 -19.86
C ALA A 133 -6.93 -10.47 -19.06
N ALA A 134 -6.49 -10.60 -17.80
CA ALA A 134 -6.09 -9.50 -16.95
C ALA A 134 -4.87 -8.73 -17.52
N GLU A 135 -3.87 -9.46 -18.00
CA GLU A 135 -2.67 -8.87 -18.63
C GLU A 135 -3.02 -8.12 -19.92
N ARG A 136 -3.84 -8.71 -20.80
CA ARG A 136 -4.32 -8.03 -22.02
C ARG A 136 -5.12 -6.77 -21.66
N PHE A 137 -6.00 -6.86 -20.66
CA PHE A 137 -6.76 -5.68 -20.19
C PHE A 137 -5.81 -4.58 -19.72
N ALA A 138 -4.83 -4.90 -18.86
CA ALA A 138 -3.88 -3.93 -18.34
C ALA A 138 -3.09 -3.24 -19.46
N GLN A 139 -2.64 -3.99 -20.48
CA GLN A 139 -1.95 -3.46 -21.63
C GLN A 139 -2.84 -2.51 -22.46
N VAL A 140 -4.03 -2.98 -22.83
CA VAL A 140 -4.98 -2.18 -23.62
C VAL A 140 -5.42 -0.93 -22.87
N ASP A 141 -5.60 -1.01 -21.56
CA ASP A 141 -5.97 0.16 -20.74
C ASP A 141 -4.85 1.22 -20.70
N VAL A 142 -3.59 0.80 -20.64
CA VAL A 142 -2.44 1.72 -20.76
C VAL A 142 -2.41 2.37 -22.16
N GLU A 143 -2.59 1.60 -23.21
CA GLU A 143 -2.63 2.11 -24.58
C GLU A 143 -3.80 3.08 -24.79
N HIS A 144 -4.96 2.76 -24.25
CA HIS A 144 -6.13 3.65 -24.27
C HIS A 144 -5.84 4.99 -23.60
N VAL A 145 -5.28 4.97 -22.38
CA VAL A 145 -4.92 6.21 -21.66
C VAL A 145 -3.91 7.04 -22.46
N ARG A 146 -2.89 6.38 -23.06
CA ARG A 146 -1.89 7.06 -23.91
C ARG A 146 -2.46 7.65 -25.18
N SER A 147 -3.48 7.05 -25.77
CA SER A 147 -4.11 7.52 -27.00
C SER A 147 -4.98 8.79 -26.80
N VAL A 148 -5.43 9.05 -25.58
CA VAL A 148 -6.31 10.21 -25.30
C VAL A 148 -5.64 11.54 -25.61
N GLY A 149 -4.36 11.71 -25.27
CA GLY A 149 -3.62 12.95 -25.55
C GLY A 149 -3.56 13.30 -27.04
N PRO A 150 -3.08 12.40 -27.92
CA PRO A 150 -3.13 12.58 -29.37
C PRO A 150 -4.54 12.83 -29.93
N MET A 151 -5.55 12.12 -29.43
CA MET A 151 -6.94 12.33 -29.86
C MET A 151 -7.45 13.74 -29.52
N VAL A 152 -7.18 14.23 -28.30
CA VAL A 152 -7.55 15.60 -27.89
C VAL A 152 -6.81 16.63 -28.74
N ALA A 153 -5.52 16.41 -29.04
CA ALA A 153 -4.74 17.29 -29.90
C ALA A 153 -5.30 17.32 -31.33
N GLN A 154 -5.66 16.18 -31.88
CA GLN A 154 -6.28 16.07 -33.21
C GLN A 154 -7.64 16.80 -33.28
N GLU A 155 -8.50 16.58 -32.27
CA GLU A 155 -9.80 17.24 -32.20
C GLU A 155 -9.66 18.76 -32.02
N SER A 156 -8.71 19.21 -31.21
CA SER A 156 -8.40 20.65 -31.05
C SER A 156 -7.92 21.26 -32.36
N MET A 157 -7.06 20.55 -33.13
CA MET A 157 -6.61 21.00 -34.43
C MET A 157 -7.75 21.04 -35.45
N ARG A 158 -8.63 20.05 -35.46
CA ARG A 158 -9.81 20.03 -36.31
C ARG A 158 -10.72 21.25 -36.04
N ARG A 159 -11.03 21.53 -34.77
CA ARG A 159 -11.82 22.69 -34.34
C ARG A 159 -11.17 24.02 -34.76
N LEU A 160 -9.86 24.12 -34.61
CA LEU A 160 -9.13 25.31 -35.06
C LEU A 160 -9.24 25.49 -36.58
N CYS A 161 -9.04 24.43 -37.36
CA CYS A 161 -9.21 24.49 -38.82
C CYS A 161 -10.64 24.91 -39.21
N ASP A 162 -11.64 24.27 -38.62
CA ASP A 162 -13.05 24.61 -38.86
C ASP A 162 -13.34 26.09 -38.54
N MET A 163 -12.78 26.61 -37.45
CA MET A 163 -12.91 28.00 -37.05
C MET A 163 -12.23 28.96 -38.02
N LEU A 164 -10.99 28.65 -38.42
CA LEU A 164 -10.24 29.49 -39.39
C LEU A 164 -10.91 29.54 -40.76
N PHE A 165 -11.45 28.42 -41.24
CA PHE A 165 -12.17 28.38 -42.53
C PHE A 165 -13.56 29.03 -42.48
N SER A 166 -14.27 28.90 -41.38
CA SER A 166 -15.61 29.53 -41.22
C SER A 166 -15.53 31.02 -40.95
N ARG A 167 -14.41 31.53 -40.41
CA ARG A 167 -14.20 32.96 -40.05
C ARG A 167 -12.99 33.55 -40.76
N THR A 168 -12.94 33.43 -42.07
CA THR A 168 -11.79 33.81 -42.90
C THR A 168 -11.34 35.26 -42.70
N GLN A 169 -12.26 36.19 -42.50
CA GLN A 169 -11.92 37.60 -42.25
C GLN A 169 -11.17 37.78 -40.91
N GLU A 170 -11.67 37.17 -39.85
CA GLU A 170 -11.06 37.23 -38.52
C GLU A 170 -9.71 36.52 -38.52
N ALA A 171 -9.59 35.37 -39.22
CA ALA A 171 -8.35 34.63 -39.39
C ALA A 171 -7.28 35.46 -40.12
N ASN A 172 -7.64 36.17 -41.18
CA ASN A 172 -6.74 37.08 -41.92
C ASN A 172 -6.30 38.26 -41.05
N LEU A 173 -7.20 38.82 -40.24
CA LEU A 173 -6.88 39.90 -39.33
C LEU A 173 -5.88 39.43 -38.24
N LEU A 174 -6.12 38.23 -37.65
CA LEU A 174 -5.20 37.61 -36.71
C LEU A 174 -3.82 37.37 -37.34
N HIS A 175 -3.81 36.83 -38.58
CA HIS A 175 -2.54 36.61 -39.30
C HIS A 175 -1.77 37.92 -39.49
N THR A 176 -2.47 39.01 -39.87
CA THR A 176 -1.86 40.35 -40.03
C THR A 176 -1.32 40.89 -38.71
N THR A 177 -2.07 40.72 -37.61
CA THR A 177 -1.67 41.14 -36.27
C THR A 177 -0.40 40.39 -35.82
N LEU A 178 -0.35 39.06 -36.01
CA LEU A 178 0.79 38.24 -35.67
C LEU A 178 2.02 38.51 -36.56
N ALA A 179 1.83 38.76 -37.85
CA ALA A 179 2.91 39.03 -38.79
C ALA A 179 3.52 40.43 -38.62
N GLY A 180 2.72 41.42 -38.18
CA GLY A 180 3.16 42.81 -38.04
C GLY A 180 3.76 43.19 -36.69
N ALA A 181 3.53 42.41 -35.66
CA ALA A 181 3.90 42.75 -34.30
C ALA A 181 5.06 41.88 -33.75
N ARG A 182 6.10 42.52 -33.19
CA ARG A 182 7.20 41.81 -32.51
C ARG A 182 6.76 41.17 -31.20
N ASN A 183 5.78 41.73 -30.49
CA ASN A 183 5.24 41.23 -29.24
C ASN A 183 3.74 41.48 -29.19
N VAL A 184 2.93 40.44 -29.34
CA VAL A 184 1.46 40.50 -29.15
C VAL A 184 1.14 39.97 -27.77
N SER A 185 0.45 40.75 -26.94
CA SER A 185 0.05 40.28 -25.61
C SER A 185 -1.11 39.30 -25.72
N LEU A 186 -1.16 38.31 -24.83
CA LEU A 186 -2.29 37.37 -24.78
C LEU A 186 -3.61 38.05 -24.49
N ASN A 187 -3.59 39.16 -23.72
CA ASN A 187 -4.78 39.95 -23.43
C ASN A 187 -5.35 40.64 -24.70
N CYS A 188 -4.50 41.15 -25.59
CA CYS A 188 -4.90 41.70 -26.87
C CYS A 188 -5.53 40.60 -27.75
N LEU A 189 -4.87 39.45 -27.88
CA LEU A 189 -5.42 38.32 -28.65
C LEU A 189 -6.77 37.83 -28.11
N HIS A 190 -6.91 37.78 -26.79
CA HIS A 190 -8.16 37.36 -26.17
C HIS A 190 -9.31 38.34 -26.40
N LYS A 191 -9.02 39.66 -26.40
CA LYS A 191 -10.04 40.68 -26.68
C LYS A 191 -10.43 40.73 -28.14
N GLU A 192 -9.48 40.63 -29.05
CA GLU A 192 -9.70 40.80 -30.48
C GLU A 192 -10.13 39.50 -31.17
N HIS A 193 -9.63 38.33 -30.72
CA HIS A 193 -9.84 37.04 -31.38
C HIS A 193 -10.22 35.93 -30.38
N PRO A 194 -11.23 36.11 -29.49
CA PRO A 194 -11.50 35.19 -28.38
C PRO A 194 -11.83 33.77 -28.84
N GLN A 195 -12.59 33.64 -29.94
CA GLN A 195 -13.07 32.34 -30.42
C GLN A 195 -11.95 31.52 -31.10
N ILE A 196 -11.12 32.18 -31.90
CA ILE A 196 -9.98 31.54 -32.55
C ILE A 196 -8.95 31.14 -31.48
N LEU A 197 -8.72 32.01 -30.50
CA LEU A 197 -7.78 31.72 -29.42
C LEU A 197 -8.27 30.53 -28.58
N ALA A 198 -9.54 30.46 -28.23
CA ALA A 198 -10.14 29.33 -27.50
C ALA A 198 -10.06 28.02 -28.28
N ALA A 199 -10.22 28.05 -29.61
CA ALA A 199 -10.04 26.88 -30.46
C ALA A 199 -8.56 26.45 -30.57
N ALA A 200 -7.65 27.42 -30.68
CA ALA A 200 -6.20 27.16 -30.80
C ALA A 200 -5.54 26.69 -29.51
N LYS A 201 -6.00 27.22 -28.38
CA LYS A 201 -5.45 26.98 -27.02
C LYS A 201 -6.57 26.73 -26.02
N PRO A 202 -7.21 25.54 -26.09
CA PRO A 202 -8.35 25.22 -25.22
C PRO A 202 -7.94 25.03 -23.75
N ILE A 203 -6.65 24.86 -23.47
CA ILE A 203 -6.10 24.70 -22.13
C ILE A 203 -5.09 25.82 -21.86
N LEU A 204 -5.31 26.59 -20.80
CA LEU A 204 -4.39 27.62 -20.32
C LEU A 204 -3.89 27.22 -18.92
N VAL A 205 -2.58 27.13 -18.76
CA VAL A 205 -1.93 26.86 -17.47
C VAL A 205 -1.17 28.11 -17.04
N ALA A 206 -1.51 28.66 -15.88
CA ALA A 206 -0.89 29.88 -15.36
C ALA A 206 -0.90 29.89 -13.82
N THR A 207 0.01 30.65 -13.21
CA THR A 207 -0.12 30.97 -11.78
C THR A 207 -1.22 32.03 -11.58
N PRO A 208 -1.81 32.16 -10.38
CA PRO A 208 -2.82 33.17 -10.08
C PRO A 208 -2.38 34.59 -10.47
N ALA A 209 -1.17 34.95 -10.12
CA ALA A 209 -0.59 36.27 -10.44
C ALA A 209 -0.43 36.49 -11.95
N THR A 210 0.08 35.48 -12.67
CA THR A 210 0.21 35.55 -14.13
C THR A 210 -1.15 35.68 -14.79
N LEU A 211 -2.14 34.87 -14.37
CA LEU A 211 -3.49 34.91 -14.90
C LEU A 211 -4.10 36.31 -14.72
N ALA A 212 -3.96 36.89 -13.53
CA ALA A 212 -4.45 38.24 -13.26
C ALA A 212 -3.77 39.33 -14.11
N ALA A 213 -2.48 39.16 -14.42
CA ALA A 213 -1.72 40.12 -15.24
C ALA A 213 -2.06 40.06 -16.74
N ILE A 214 -2.42 38.86 -17.27
CA ILE A 214 -2.59 38.66 -18.71
C ILE A 214 -4.04 38.59 -19.17
N THR A 215 -5.00 38.54 -18.25
CA THR A 215 -6.44 38.43 -18.57
C THR A 215 -7.28 39.37 -17.72
N ASP A 216 -8.37 39.90 -18.29
CA ASP A 216 -9.37 40.67 -17.55
C ASP A 216 -10.16 39.76 -16.58
N PRO A 217 -10.76 40.30 -15.49
CA PRO A 217 -11.60 39.56 -14.56
C PRO A 217 -13.00 39.28 -15.15
N ALA A 218 -13.04 38.56 -16.25
CA ALA A 218 -14.25 38.18 -16.99
C ALA A 218 -14.18 36.68 -17.36
N PRO A 219 -15.32 36.00 -17.61
CA PRO A 219 -15.34 34.62 -17.98
C PRO A 219 -14.45 34.32 -19.19
N LEU A 220 -13.38 33.54 -18.98
CA LEU A 220 -12.39 33.19 -19.97
C LEU A 220 -12.51 31.70 -20.37
N ALA A 221 -12.87 30.84 -19.41
CA ALA A 221 -12.96 29.41 -19.60
C ALA A 221 -14.30 28.84 -19.09
N ASP A 222 -14.69 27.67 -19.58
CA ASP A 222 -15.85 26.96 -19.05
C ASP A 222 -15.54 26.37 -17.65
N VAL A 223 -14.34 25.82 -17.46
CA VAL A 223 -13.91 25.21 -16.21
C VAL A 223 -12.55 25.76 -15.80
N VAL A 224 -12.40 26.13 -14.54
CA VAL A 224 -11.10 26.35 -13.91
C VAL A 224 -10.79 25.22 -12.94
N ILE A 225 -9.59 24.68 -13.04
CA ILE A 225 -9.04 23.71 -12.09
C ILE A 225 -7.98 24.42 -11.26
N ILE A 226 -8.23 24.56 -9.97
CA ILE A 226 -7.28 25.15 -9.02
C ILE A 226 -6.54 23.96 -8.38
N ASP A 227 -5.33 23.70 -8.87
CA ASP A 227 -4.50 22.62 -8.37
C ASP A 227 -3.61 23.10 -7.23
N ALA A 228 -3.28 22.21 -6.28
CA ALA A 228 -2.44 22.52 -5.12
C ALA A 228 -2.95 23.73 -4.30
N ALA A 229 -4.26 23.85 -4.13
CA ALA A 229 -4.91 25.06 -3.63
C ALA A 229 -4.79 25.29 -2.12
N ALA A 230 -4.12 24.39 -1.34
CA ALA A 230 -4.14 24.42 0.12
C ALA A 230 -3.72 25.77 0.74
N HIS A 231 -2.74 26.45 0.12
CA HIS A 231 -2.16 27.69 0.63
C HIS A 231 -2.52 28.94 -0.19
N ILE A 232 -3.48 28.80 -1.14
CA ILE A 232 -3.92 29.93 -1.97
C ILE A 232 -4.60 31.01 -1.11
N GLN A 233 -4.25 32.26 -1.36
CA GLN A 233 -4.87 33.38 -0.65
C GLN A 233 -6.27 33.68 -1.16
N SER A 234 -7.17 34.19 -0.29
CA SER A 234 -8.56 34.49 -0.66
C SER A 234 -8.68 35.46 -1.82
N ILE A 235 -7.76 36.43 -1.93
CA ILE A 235 -7.76 37.41 -3.03
C ILE A 235 -7.41 36.77 -4.38
N GLU A 236 -6.45 35.84 -4.38
CA GLU A 236 -6.06 35.08 -5.57
C GLU A 236 -7.20 34.16 -6.01
N LEU A 237 -7.85 33.50 -5.04
CA LEU A 237 -8.99 32.62 -5.27
C LEU A 237 -10.13 33.37 -5.98
N LEU A 238 -10.49 34.56 -5.50
CA LEU A 238 -11.51 35.41 -6.13
C LEU A 238 -11.13 35.81 -7.55
N SER A 239 -9.88 36.16 -7.77
CA SER A 239 -9.36 36.47 -9.10
C SER A 239 -9.50 35.31 -10.08
N ILE A 240 -9.26 34.07 -9.63
CA ILE A 240 -9.37 32.88 -10.47
C ILE A 240 -10.84 32.56 -10.79
N ILE A 241 -11.68 32.52 -9.75
CA ILE A 241 -13.10 32.12 -9.87
C ILE A 241 -13.87 33.05 -10.82
N SER A 242 -13.55 34.36 -10.84
CA SER A 242 -14.21 35.32 -11.73
C SER A 242 -14.02 35.01 -13.22
N ARG A 243 -13.08 34.13 -13.59
CA ARG A 243 -12.71 33.80 -14.97
C ARG A 243 -13.30 32.52 -15.52
N ALA A 244 -14.15 31.82 -14.74
CA ALA A 244 -14.74 30.56 -15.19
C ALA A 244 -16.18 30.40 -14.75
N LYS A 245 -16.93 29.55 -15.48
CA LYS A 245 -18.30 29.18 -15.15
C LYS A 245 -18.39 28.09 -14.09
N GLN A 246 -17.43 27.19 -14.08
CA GLN A 246 -17.32 26.08 -13.15
C GLN A 246 -15.95 26.05 -12.50
N VAL A 247 -15.90 25.58 -11.24
CA VAL A 247 -14.69 25.54 -10.44
C VAL A 247 -14.47 24.13 -9.93
N VAL A 248 -13.27 23.60 -10.13
CA VAL A 248 -12.75 22.37 -9.51
C VAL A 248 -11.59 22.77 -8.63
N VAL A 249 -11.61 22.36 -7.37
CA VAL A 249 -10.52 22.63 -6.40
C VAL A 249 -9.87 21.33 -5.99
N ILE A 250 -8.55 21.24 -6.12
CA ILE A 250 -7.74 20.12 -5.68
C ILE A 250 -6.86 20.62 -4.53
N ALA A 251 -7.08 20.11 -3.33
CA ALA A 251 -6.33 20.52 -2.14
C ALA A 251 -6.24 19.40 -1.12
N HIS A 252 -5.19 19.41 -0.33
CA HIS A 252 -5.14 18.61 0.89
C HIS A 252 -5.98 19.29 1.97
N ARG A 253 -7.08 18.65 2.37
CA ARG A 253 -8.11 19.29 3.20
C ARG A 253 -7.59 19.80 4.55
N GLU A 254 -6.72 19.02 5.18
CA GLU A 254 -6.24 19.29 6.55
C GLU A 254 -5.17 20.40 6.58
N THR A 255 -4.57 20.75 5.43
CA THR A 255 -3.59 21.84 5.33
C THR A 255 -4.18 23.14 4.77
N VAL A 256 -5.48 23.14 4.41
CA VAL A 256 -6.18 24.35 3.97
C VAL A 256 -6.29 25.35 5.12
N THR A 257 -5.84 26.55 4.90
CA THR A 257 -5.82 27.62 5.91
C THR A 257 -6.69 28.81 5.55
N SER A 258 -6.73 29.19 4.27
CA SER A 258 -7.51 30.35 3.80
C SER A 258 -9.00 30.19 4.08
N ASP A 259 -9.60 31.14 4.78
CA ASP A 259 -11.04 31.16 5.07
C ASP A 259 -11.91 31.19 3.79
N GLY A 260 -11.44 31.88 2.76
CA GLY A 260 -12.10 31.90 1.46
C GLY A 260 -12.17 30.50 0.84
N LEU A 261 -11.08 29.75 0.89
CA LEU A 261 -11.03 28.39 0.37
C LEU A 261 -11.85 27.42 1.23
N LYS A 262 -11.79 27.52 2.56
CA LYS A 262 -12.65 26.72 3.47
C LYS A 262 -14.14 26.90 3.16
N ARG A 263 -14.59 28.16 2.96
CA ARG A 263 -15.97 28.46 2.58
C ARG A 263 -16.33 27.90 1.20
N LEU A 264 -15.43 28.01 0.24
CA LEU A 264 -15.65 27.45 -1.10
C LEU A 264 -15.79 25.93 -1.05
N ILE A 265 -14.88 25.24 -0.33
CA ILE A 265 -14.93 23.78 -0.14
C ILE A 265 -16.23 23.33 0.55
N ALA A 266 -16.74 24.12 1.50
CA ALA A 266 -18.00 23.83 2.17
C ALA A 266 -19.24 23.97 1.26
N LEU A 267 -19.16 24.77 0.20
CA LEU A 267 -20.23 24.98 -0.77
C LEU A 267 -20.20 23.98 -1.93
N LEU A 268 -19.05 23.39 -2.24
CA LEU A 268 -18.88 22.49 -3.38
C LEU A 268 -19.07 21.01 -2.95
N PRO A 269 -19.62 20.17 -3.83
CA PRO A 269 -19.59 18.73 -3.61
C PRO A 269 -18.13 18.25 -3.57
N SER A 270 -17.81 17.38 -2.62
CA SER A 270 -16.43 16.91 -2.41
C SER A 270 -16.30 15.41 -2.63
N VAL A 271 -15.23 15.00 -3.27
CA VAL A 271 -14.82 13.61 -3.46
C VAL A 271 -13.42 13.43 -2.87
N LYS A 272 -13.24 12.40 -2.04
CA LYS A 272 -11.93 12.04 -1.52
C LYS A 272 -11.19 11.21 -2.58
N ILE A 273 -10.04 11.71 -3.01
CA ILE A 273 -9.12 10.96 -3.89
C ILE A 273 -8.22 10.12 -3.00
N ALA A 274 -8.05 8.85 -3.32
CA ALA A 274 -7.13 7.97 -2.62
C ALA A 274 -5.67 8.44 -2.81
N ASN A 275 -4.91 8.40 -1.72
CA ASN A 275 -3.49 8.71 -1.79
C ASN A 275 -2.74 7.64 -2.60
N ARG A 276 -1.72 8.08 -3.33
CA ARG A 276 -0.75 7.17 -3.94
C ARG A 276 0.05 6.47 -2.84
N PRO A 277 0.33 5.16 -2.94
CA PRO A 277 1.23 4.50 -2.00
C PRO A 277 2.63 5.09 -2.07
N VAL A 278 3.25 5.24 -0.92
CA VAL A 278 4.59 5.82 -0.76
C VAL A 278 5.47 4.93 0.10
N ARG A 279 6.76 4.91 -0.19
CA ARG A 279 7.77 4.18 0.60
C ARG A 279 8.31 5.01 1.78
N ARG A 280 7.59 6.03 2.18
CA ARG A 280 8.00 6.95 3.26
C ARG A 280 8.26 6.20 4.56
N ALA A 281 9.22 6.68 5.34
CA ALA A 281 9.54 6.10 6.64
C ALA A 281 8.30 6.02 7.55
N PRO A 282 8.00 4.88 8.18
CA PRO A 282 6.83 4.74 9.07
C PRO A 282 6.79 5.78 10.19
N LYS A 283 7.95 6.16 10.73
CA LYS A 283 8.06 7.21 11.75
C LYS A 283 7.57 8.57 11.26
N LEU A 284 7.85 8.92 10.00
CA LEU A 284 7.38 10.15 9.40
C LEU A 284 5.87 10.11 9.17
N ASN A 285 5.33 8.97 8.74
CA ASN A 285 3.88 8.79 8.60
C ASN A 285 3.17 8.91 9.94
N ALA A 286 3.70 8.27 11.00
CA ALA A 286 3.16 8.36 12.36
C ALA A 286 3.20 9.81 12.88
N PHE A 287 4.29 10.54 12.64
CA PHE A 287 4.41 11.94 13.01
C PHE A 287 3.38 12.82 12.26
N LEU A 288 3.25 12.65 10.94
CA LEU A 288 2.27 13.39 10.14
C LEU A 288 0.83 13.12 10.62
N GLU A 289 0.50 11.88 10.94
CA GLU A 289 -0.83 11.50 11.45
C GLU A 289 -1.08 12.10 12.84
N SER A 290 -0.12 12.02 13.76
CA SER A 290 -0.22 12.62 15.10
C SER A 290 -0.39 14.13 15.06
N GLU A 291 0.20 14.78 14.05
CA GLU A 291 0.06 16.23 13.84
C GLU A 291 -1.15 16.60 12.97
N GLY A 292 -2.07 15.66 12.73
CA GLY A 292 -3.35 15.94 12.08
C GLY A 292 -3.27 16.21 10.58
N TYR A 293 -2.25 15.68 9.89
CA TYR A 293 -2.17 15.71 8.43
C TYR A 293 -3.27 14.85 7.75
N GLY A 294 -3.99 14.08 8.54
CA GLY A 294 -5.01 13.13 8.11
C GLY A 294 -4.47 11.69 8.13
N SER A 295 -5.34 10.74 7.81
CA SER A 295 -4.93 9.33 7.74
C SER A 295 -3.89 9.15 6.62
N VAL A 296 -2.66 8.89 7.02
CA VAL A 296 -1.57 8.52 6.11
C VAL A 296 -1.48 6.99 6.13
N PRO A 297 -1.83 6.30 5.04
CA PRO A 297 -1.77 4.85 5.02
C PRO A 297 -0.32 4.38 5.26
N PHE A 298 -0.16 3.40 6.14
CA PHE A 298 1.09 2.69 6.31
C PHE A 298 1.20 1.65 5.19
N ASP A 299 1.84 2.05 4.10
CA ASP A 299 2.07 1.15 2.98
C ASP A 299 3.24 0.20 3.28
N VAL A 300 3.05 -1.07 2.93
CA VAL A 300 4.04 -2.11 3.15
C VAL A 300 5.06 -2.09 2.03
N ALA A 301 6.10 -1.28 2.17
CA ALA A 301 7.22 -1.36 1.26
C ALA A 301 8.04 -2.63 1.51
N ARG A 302 8.65 -3.15 0.43
CA ARG A 302 9.59 -4.26 0.54
C ARG A 302 10.77 -3.85 1.41
N GLU A 303 11.29 -4.78 2.19
CA GLU A 303 12.49 -4.55 3.00
C GLU A 303 13.66 -4.08 2.11
N GLY A 304 14.36 -3.02 2.55
CA GLY A 304 15.39 -2.33 1.76
C GLY A 304 14.87 -1.33 0.72
N ALA A 305 13.56 -1.31 0.44
CA ALA A 305 12.94 -0.27 -0.39
C ALA A 305 12.31 0.85 0.45
N GLN A 306 12.16 0.64 1.75
CA GLN A 306 11.62 1.60 2.71
C GLN A 306 12.48 2.86 2.76
N GLY A 307 11.85 4.01 2.88
CA GLY A 307 12.52 5.28 3.07
C GLY A 307 13.00 5.49 4.50
N GLU A 308 13.87 6.44 4.66
CA GLU A 308 14.46 6.83 5.95
C GLU A 308 14.32 8.32 6.17
N VAL A 309 14.33 8.74 7.44
CA VAL A 309 14.43 10.14 7.84
C VAL A 309 15.76 10.33 8.57
N ALA A 310 16.52 11.31 8.15
CA ALA A 310 17.78 11.68 8.78
C ALA A 310 17.76 13.15 9.19
N TYR A 311 18.33 13.45 10.36
CA TYR A 311 18.53 14.80 10.87
C TYR A 311 20.00 15.18 10.81
N HIS A 312 20.30 16.33 10.21
CA HIS A 312 21.62 16.86 10.03
C HIS A 312 21.71 18.21 10.75
N PHE A 313 22.28 18.18 11.94
CA PHE A 313 22.57 19.40 12.69
C PHE A 313 23.90 20.00 12.23
N VAL A 314 23.86 21.25 11.76
CA VAL A 314 25.03 22.00 11.30
C VAL A 314 25.53 22.84 12.47
N ALA A 315 26.53 22.32 13.21
CA ALA A 315 27.14 23.02 14.31
C ALA A 315 27.87 24.27 13.82
N ASP A 316 27.96 25.28 14.69
CA ASP A 316 28.73 26.52 14.48
C ASP A 316 28.32 27.33 13.23
N ALA A 317 27.13 27.08 12.68
CA ALA A 317 26.61 27.87 11.59
C ALA A 317 26.12 29.24 12.09
N ASN A 318 26.90 30.24 11.79
CA ASN A 318 26.60 31.63 12.09
C ASN A 318 26.52 32.44 10.80
N GLY A 319 25.77 33.52 10.83
CA GLY A 319 25.64 34.39 9.66
C GLY A 319 25.48 35.87 10.03
N VAL A 320 25.54 36.69 8.98
CA VAL A 320 25.27 38.13 9.08
C VAL A 320 23.78 38.33 8.80
N PRO A 321 23.05 39.07 9.65
CA PRO A 321 21.66 39.39 9.40
C PRO A 321 21.45 40.11 8.07
N VAL A 322 20.40 39.75 7.36
CA VAL A 322 19.96 40.45 6.14
C VAL A 322 19.43 41.84 6.55
N ILE A 323 19.85 42.89 5.87
CA ILE A 323 19.55 44.30 6.24
C ILE A 323 18.03 44.54 6.28
N THR A 324 17.27 43.92 5.38
CA THR A 324 15.81 44.12 5.25
C THR A 324 14.98 43.37 6.31
N SER A 325 15.38 42.17 6.69
CA SER A 325 14.66 41.33 7.65
C SER A 325 15.28 41.32 9.04
N GLY A 326 16.54 41.69 9.16
CA GLY A 326 17.32 41.55 10.40
C GLY A 326 17.65 40.11 10.78
N LEU A 327 17.25 39.13 9.97
CA LEU A 327 17.39 37.70 10.22
C LEU A 327 18.64 37.12 9.54
N VAL A 328 19.19 36.05 10.09
CA VAL A 328 20.20 35.23 9.40
C VAL A 328 19.44 34.14 8.62
N GLU A 329 19.16 34.44 7.37
CA GLU A 329 18.27 33.63 6.52
C GLU A 329 19.01 32.56 5.69
N SER A 330 20.33 32.57 5.66
CA SER A 330 21.11 31.56 4.95
C SER A 330 22.56 31.56 5.42
N SER A 331 22.96 30.56 6.17
CA SER A 331 24.37 30.34 6.49
C SER A 331 25.06 29.58 5.35
N GLN A 332 26.34 29.85 5.12
CA GLN A 332 27.10 29.11 4.11
C GLN A 332 27.26 27.64 4.50
N GLN A 333 27.48 27.39 5.79
CA GLN A 333 27.65 26.04 6.31
C GLN A 333 26.42 25.15 6.06
N GLU A 334 25.19 25.69 6.18
CA GLU A 334 23.95 24.95 5.88
C GLU A 334 23.82 24.71 4.38
N ILE A 335 24.18 25.68 3.53
CA ILE A 335 24.21 25.49 2.08
C ILE A 335 25.21 24.40 1.70
N ASP A 336 26.40 24.40 2.28
CA ASP A 336 27.44 23.41 2.02
C ASP A 336 26.96 21.99 2.42
N GLU A 337 26.24 21.85 3.54
CA GLU A 337 25.66 20.60 3.97
C GLU A 337 24.58 20.10 2.98
N VAL A 338 23.68 20.97 2.54
CA VAL A 338 22.67 20.62 1.51
C VAL A 338 23.35 20.18 0.22
N VAL A 339 24.39 20.90 -0.23
CA VAL A 339 25.18 20.53 -1.42
C VAL A 339 25.87 19.17 -1.24
N ARG A 340 26.42 18.91 -0.04
CA ARG A 340 27.03 17.62 0.31
C ARG A 340 26.01 16.47 0.20
N LEU A 341 24.81 16.66 0.73
CA LEU A 341 23.73 15.67 0.65
C LEU A 341 23.30 15.42 -0.79
N ILE A 342 23.13 16.48 -1.61
CA ILE A 342 22.82 16.35 -3.03
C ILE A 342 23.93 15.55 -3.75
N THR A 343 25.19 15.85 -3.46
CA THR A 343 26.34 15.16 -4.05
C THR A 343 26.39 13.69 -3.63
N LYS A 344 26.12 13.39 -2.36
CA LYS A 344 26.01 12.01 -1.85
C LYS A 344 24.91 11.23 -2.58
N ARG A 345 23.75 11.84 -2.80
CA ARG A 345 22.65 11.21 -3.57
C ARG A 345 23.07 10.96 -5.02
N ALA A 346 23.73 11.92 -5.67
CA ALA A 346 24.23 11.77 -7.04
C ALA A 346 25.22 10.61 -7.17
N ALA A 347 26.11 10.43 -6.20
CA ALA A 347 27.10 9.35 -6.19
C ALA A 347 26.46 7.93 -6.05
N GLY A 348 25.24 7.84 -5.55
CA GLY A 348 24.49 6.60 -5.43
C GLY A 348 23.92 6.07 -6.75
N PHE A 349 24.02 6.83 -7.85
CA PHE A 349 23.46 6.43 -9.15
C PHE A 349 24.55 6.24 -10.20
N THR A 350 24.55 5.10 -10.85
CA THR A 350 25.26 4.89 -12.12
C THR A 350 24.48 5.51 -13.27
N ILE A 351 23.17 5.30 -13.30
CA ILE A 351 22.21 5.92 -14.24
C ILE A 351 21.02 6.40 -13.40
N VAL A 352 20.70 7.70 -13.51
CA VAL A 352 19.55 8.27 -12.82
C VAL A 352 18.26 7.87 -13.52
N PRO A 353 17.32 7.20 -12.85
CA PRO A 353 16.03 6.90 -13.45
C PRO A 353 15.29 8.18 -13.86
N ALA A 354 14.61 8.15 -15.00
CA ALA A 354 13.85 9.32 -15.49
C ALA A 354 12.73 9.76 -14.50
N SER A 355 12.22 8.83 -13.72
CA SER A 355 11.21 9.08 -12.69
C SER A 355 11.77 9.63 -11.37
N TYR A 356 13.10 9.61 -11.18
CA TYR A 356 13.72 10.11 -9.97
C TYR A 356 13.64 11.63 -9.88
N MET A 357 13.24 12.15 -8.73
CA MET A 357 13.22 13.57 -8.42
C MET A 357 13.72 13.79 -6.99
N LEU A 358 14.62 14.72 -6.81
CA LEU A 358 15.03 15.24 -5.50
C LEU A 358 14.50 16.67 -5.35
N THR A 359 13.71 16.91 -4.30
CA THR A 359 13.23 18.26 -4.01
C THR A 359 13.91 18.81 -2.75
N VAL A 360 14.49 20.00 -2.86
CA VAL A 360 14.98 20.77 -1.73
C VAL A 360 13.92 21.80 -1.37
N VAL A 361 13.32 21.67 -0.20
CA VAL A 361 12.38 22.65 0.35
C VAL A 361 13.14 23.63 1.23
N THR A 362 12.99 24.92 0.96
CA THR A 362 13.68 26.00 1.67
C THR A 362 12.67 26.90 2.39
N LEU A 363 12.97 27.28 3.62
CA LEU A 363 12.08 28.16 4.40
C LEU A 363 12.24 29.64 4.02
N THR A 364 13.31 30.01 3.30
CA THR A 364 13.55 31.38 2.89
C THR A 364 13.92 31.50 1.41
N HIS A 365 13.43 32.55 0.77
CA HIS A 365 13.75 32.86 -0.62
C HIS A 365 15.26 33.20 -0.81
N THR A 366 15.89 33.82 0.18
CA THR A 366 17.33 34.14 0.16
C THR A 366 18.17 32.88 0.05
N PHE A 367 17.85 31.84 0.86
CA PHE A 367 18.54 30.57 0.81
C PHE A 367 18.32 29.85 -0.55
N ARG A 368 17.08 29.82 -1.04
CA ARG A 368 16.74 29.27 -2.35
C ARG A 368 17.60 29.87 -3.46
N THR A 369 17.72 31.20 -3.47
CA THR A 369 18.46 31.91 -4.51
C THR A 369 19.97 31.62 -4.43
N ARG A 370 20.55 31.62 -3.23
CA ARG A 370 21.98 31.32 -3.01
C ARG A 370 22.31 29.88 -3.34
N LEU A 371 21.49 28.91 -2.86
CA LEU A 371 21.65 27.48 -3.19
C LEU A 371 21.57 27.28 -4.71
N GLY A 372 20.60 27.91 -5.37
CA GLY A 372 20.45 27.81 -6.82
C GLY A 372 21.69 28.33 -7.59
N ALA A 373 22.29 29.41 -7.13
CA ALA A 373 23.53 29.96 -7.71
C ALA A 373 24.71 28.99 -7.50
N GLU A 374 24.83 28.39 -6.32
CA GLU A 374 25.90 27.44 -5.98
C GLU A 374 25.79 26.17 -6.83
N LEU A 375 24.58 25.59 -6.92
CA LEU A 375 24.32 24.39 -7.75
C LEU A 375 24.59 24.67 -9.25
N LYS A 376 24.25 25.86 -9.74
CA LYS A 376 24.58 26.27 -11.11
C LYS A 376 26.08 26.38 -11.33
N ALA A 377 26.84 26.91 -10.36
CA ALA A 377 28.30 26.98 -10.43
C ALA A 377 28.92 25.56 -10.46
N ILE A 378 28.41 24.65 -9.67
CA ILE A 378 28.83 23.23 -9.67
C ILE A 378 28.50 22.55 -11.01
N ALA A 379 27.30 22.75 -11.55
CA ALA A 379 26.88 22.20 -12.84
C ALA A 379 27.82 22.65 -13.98
N ASN A 380 28.26 23.87 -13.96
CA ASN A 380 29.19 24.42 -14.96
C ASN A 380 30.60 23.79 -14.88
N LYS A 381 31.02 23.38 -13.68
CA LYS A 381 32.34 22.76 -13.46
C LYS A 381 32.36 21.26 -13.65
N ASN A 382 31.21 20.57 -13.41
CA ASN A 382 31.11 19.13 -13.47
C ASN A 382 29.88 18.70 -14.29
N LYS A 383 30.12 18.17 -15.50
CA LYS A 383 29.07 17.76 -16.45
C LYS A 383 28.19 16.64 -15.89
N ALA A 384 28.77 15.66 -15.20
CA ALA A 384 28.02 14.55 -14.61
C ALA A 384 27.06 15.08 -13.54
N MET A 385 27.54 15.95 -12.66
CA MET A 385 26.71 16.61 -11.65
C MET A 385 25.64 17.49 -12.30
N GLY A 386 25.99 18.20 -13.39
CA GLY A 386 25.03 18.99 -14.17
C GLY A 386 23.89 18.15 -14.75
N MET A 387 24.16 16.89 -15.13
CA MET A 387 23.11 15.95 -15.56
C MET A 387 22.19 15.53 -14.39
N PHE A 388 22.76 15.20 -13.23
CA PHE A 388 21.98 14.88 -12.03
C PHE A 388 21.13 16.06 -11.56
N LEU A 389 21.66 17.26 -11.61
CA LEU A 389 20.95 18.48 -11.18
C LEU A 389 19.69 18.81 -12.01
N ARG A 390 19.49 18.17 -13.17
CA ARG A 390 18.21 18.24 -13.90
C ARG A 390 17.07 17.53 -13.17
N HIS A 391 17.40 16.61 -12.27
CA HIS A 391 16.47 15.89 -11.41
C HIS A 391 16.32 16.56 -10.03
N VAL A 392 16.97 17.72 -9.80
CA VAL A 392 16.90 18.47 -8.55
C VAL A 392 16.02 19.69 -8.73
N ARG A 393 15.03 19.83 -7.87
CA ARG A 393 14.11 20.97 -7.79
C ARG A 393 14.29 21.69 -6.46
N ILE A 394 14.35 23.02 -6.47
CA ILE A 394 14.35 23.83 -5.25
C ILE A 394 13.00 24.53 -5.16
N VAL A 395 12.29 24.33 -4.05
CA VAL A 395 10.93 24.85 -3.82
C VAL A 395 10.95 25.70 -2.55
N ASP A 396 10.36 26.88 -2.62
CA ASP A 396 10.11 27.70 -1.44
C ASP A 396 8.96 27.09 -0.62
N ILE A 397 8.97 27.26 0.70
CA ILE A 397 7.94 26.72 1.58
C ILE A 397 6.55 27.24 1.24
N SER A 398 6.44 28.45 0.72
CA SER A 398 5.16 29.03 0.25
C SER A 398 4.59 28.34 -0.98
N ASP A 399 5.44 27.67 -1.78
CA ASP A 399 5.09 26.99 -3.02
C ASP A 399 5.04 25.46 -2.86
N VAL A 400 5.06 24.95 -1.63
CA VAL A 400 5.22 23.52 -1.33
C VAL A 400 3.95 22.69 -1.58
N ALA A 401 2.78 23.34 -1.58
CA ALA A 401 1.52 22.63 -1.79
C ALA A 401 1.55 21.81 -3.08
N GLY A 402 1.13 20.53 -2.99
CA GLY A 402 1.14 19.60 -4.11
C GLY A 402 2.53 19.17 -4.61
N ALA A 403 3.62 19.65 -3.99
CA ALA A 403 4.95 19.17 -4.30
C ALA A 403 5.14 17.71 -3.86
N HIS A 404 5.79 16.92 -4.70
CA HIS A 404 6.18 15.56 -4.39
C HIS A 404 7.50 15.22 -5.08
N ALA A 405 8.27 14.31 -4.49
CA ALA A 405 9.55 13.86 -5.01
C ALA A 405 9.89 12.47 -4.49
N THR A 406 10.80 11.77 -5.15
CA THR A 406 11.32 10.50 -4.65
C THR A 406 12.01 10.71 -3.30
N ASP A 407 12.92 11.69 -3.23
CA ASP A 407 13.64 12.07 -2.02
C ASP A 407 13.47 13.59 -1.79
N ALA A 408 13.52 14.02 -0.53
CA ALA A 408 13.46 15.44 -0.20
C ALA A 408 14.54 15.83 0.81
N ILE A 409 14.97 17.08 0.72
CA ILE A 409 15.79 17.75 1.74
C ILE A 409 14.99 18.95 2.23
N LEU A 410 14.71 19.02 3.53
CA LEU A 410 14.09 20.17 4.18
C LEU A 410 15.17 20.99 4.87
N ALA A 411 15.51 22.13 4.31
CA ALA A 411 16.47 23.06 4.88
C ALA A 411 15.76 24.13 5.71
N MET A 412 16.14 24.27 6.98
CA MET A 412 15.51 25.22 7.91
C MET A 412 15.91 26.67 7.63
N CYS A 413 17.03 26.89 6.94
CA CYS A 413 17.50 28.16 6.36
C CYS A 413 17.86 29.25 7.35
N TYR A 414 17.44 29.21 8.60
CA TYR A 414 17.77 30.17 9.63
C TYR A 414 19.02 29.75 10.40
N ALA A 415 19.80 30.70 10.86
CA ALA A 415 20.97 30.46 11.69
C ALA A 415 21.10 31.51 12.80
N LYS A 416 22.02 31.24 13.72
CA LYS A 416 22.37 32.17 14.80
C LYS A 416 23.19 33.35 14.26
N THR A 417 23.05 34.47 14.90
CA THR A 417 23.98 35.62 14.70
C THR A 417 25.37 35.26 15.21
N SER A 418 26.38 36.06 14.86
CA SER A 418 27.75 35.91 15.38
C SER A 418 27.85 35.94 16.91
N HIS A 419 26.81 36.40 17.60
CA HIS A 419 26.70 36.40 19.06
C HIS A 419 25.93 35.20 19.60
N GLY A 420 25.66 34.16 18.77
CA GLY A 420 24.99 32.95 19.15
C GLY A 420 23.47 33.08 19.39
N ARG A 421 22.84 34.20 18.99
CA ARG A 421 21.41 34.43 19.21
C ARG A 421 20.59 34.10 17.97
N LEU A 422 19.58 33.25 18.14
CA LEU A 422 18.53 33.01 17.15
C LEU A 422 17.41 34.04 17.31
N LEU A 423 17.04 34.71 16.24
CA LEU A 423 15.86 35.57 16.22
C LEU A 423 14.62 34.74 15.98
N GLN A 424 13.59 34.97 16.82
CA GLN A 424 12.35 34.14 16.86
C GLN A 424 11.31 34.60 15.81
N GLN A 425 11.78 34.85 14.58
CA GLN A 425 10.94 35.22 13.43
C GLN A 425 11.26 34.28 12.27
N PHE A 426 10.22 33.65 11.72
CA PHE A 426 10.36 32.56 10.76
C PHE A 426 9.61 32.82 9.45
N GLY A 427 9.49 34.06 9.05
CA GLY A 427 8.99 34.48 7.73
C GLY A 427 7.64 33.90 7.34
N ALA A 428 7.59 33.13 6.27
CA ALA A 428 6.34 32.57 5.75
C ALA A 428 5.61 31.67 6.78
N LEU A 429 6.34 31.06 7.72
CA LEU A 429 5.74 30.22 8.76
C LEU A 429 4.93 31.01 9.79
N GLU A 430 5.12 32.33 9.88
CA GLU A 430 4.31 33.17 10.77
C GLU A 430 2.92 33.49 10.20
N SER A 431 2.69 33.16 8.94
CA SER A 431 1.37 33.28 8.34
C SER A 431 0.39 32.25 8.93
N GLU A 432 -0.90 32.49 8.75
CA GLU A 432 -1.97 31.54 9.13
C GLU A 432 -1.74 30.15 8.52
N GLY A 433 -1.16 30.08 7.31
CA GLY A 433 -0.80 28.85 6.59
C GLY A 433 0.45 28.13 7.08
N GLY A 434 1.28 28.76 7.92
CA GLY A 434 2.62 28.27 8.23
C GLY A 434 2.70 26.83 8.75
N ARG A 435 1.75 26.41 9.58
CA ARG A 435 1.66 25.02 10.05
C ARG A 435 1.37 24.06 8.91
N GLY A 436 0.39 24.37 8.06
CA GLY A 436 0.04 23.55 6.91
C GLY A 436 1.16 23.42 5.90
N MET A 437 1.85 24.53 5.60
CA MET A 437 3.02 24.54 4.72
C MET A 437 4.13 23.61 5.22
N LEU A 438 4.39 23.58 6.52
CA LEU A 438 5.43 22.73 7.10
C LEU A 438 5.03 21.24 7.07
N LEU A 439 3.75 20.94 7.29
CA LEU A 439 3.22 19.56 7.14
C LEU A 439 3.30 19.11 5.68
N ASP A 440 2.92 19.95 4.73
CA ASP A 440 3.06 19.64 3.31
C ASP A 440 4.53 19.45 2.93
N ALA A 441 5.47 20.24 3.48
CA ALA A 441 6.90 20.06 3.25
C ALA A 441 7.44 18.71 3.73
N LEU A 442 6.98 18.25 4.90
CA LEU A 442 7.31 16.93 5.42
C LEU A 442 6.69 15.79 4.60
N ALA A 443 5.58 16.05 3.91
CA ALA A 443 4.89 15.10 3.07
C ALA A 443 5.44 15.02 1.62
N VAL A 444 6.35 15.91 1.22
CA VAL A 444 6.97 15.93 -0.12
C VAL A 444 7.64 14.62 -0.52
N PRO A 445 8.46 13.95 0.33
CA PRO A 445 9.17 12.76 -0.09
C PRO A 445 8.26 11.54 -0.19
N ASP A 446 8.48 10.76 -1.25
CA ASP A 446 7.91 9.41 -1.38
C ASP A 446 8.76 8.37 -0.64
N ARG A 447 10.05 8.69 -0.38
CA ARG A 447 11.02 7.74 0.18
C ARG A 447 11.85 8.36 1.30
N HIS A 448 12.90 9.11 0.99
CA HIS A 448 13.84 9.63 1.99
C HIS A 448 13.63 11.11 2.27
N LEU A 449 13.77 11.48 3.55
CA LEU A 449 13.77 12.85 4.02
C LEU A 449 15.05 13.15 4.78
N ASP A 450 15.82 14.11 4.32
CA ASP A 450 16.91 14.71 5.07
C ASP A 450 16.45 16.07 5.63
N ILE A 451 16.54 16.28 6.94
CA ILE A 451 16.22 17.55 7.61
C ILE A 451 17.53 18.20 8.00
N VAL A 452 17.79 19.41 7.50
CA VAL A 452 19.02 20.16 7.75
C VAL A 452 18.70 21.39 8.57
N SER A 453 19.38 21.60 9.70
CA SER A 453 19.17 22.77 10.56
C SER A 453 20.46 23.26 11.18
N ALA A 454 20.62 24.58 11.24
CA ALA A 454 21.69 25.28 11.92
C ALA A 454 21.34 25.70 13.36
N PHE A 455 20.17 25.35 13.84
CA PHE A 455 19.68 25.60 15.19
C PHE A 455 18.87 24.43 15.71
N SER A 456 18.73 24.33 17.02
CA SER A 456 18.01 23.23 17.70
C SER A 456 16.64 23.69 18.22
N SER A 457 15.81 22.72 18.61
CA SER A 457 14.53 23.01 19.27
C SER A 457 14.71 23.78 20.59
N ALA A 458 15.85 23.60 21.28
CA ALA A 458 16.19 24.30 22.51
C ALA A 458 16.53 25.79 22.28
N ASP A 459 16.92 26.16 21.07
CA ASP A 459 17.19 27.58 20.74
C ASP A 459 15.89 28.38 20.51
N MET A 460 14.74 27.71 20.46
CA MET A 460 13.43 28.31 20.23
C MET A 460 12.67 28.50 21.55
N ASP A 461 12.40 29.78 21.88
CA ASP A 461 11.74 30.18 23.12
C ASP A 461 10.21 30.11 22.97
N ASP A 462 9.53 29.23 23.73
CA ASP A 462 8.08 29.02 23.67
C ASP A 462 7.27 30.29 23.94
N GLU A 463 7.78 31.20 24.82
CA GLU A 463 7.08 32.43 25.16
C GLU A 463 7.05 33.43 23.98
N ARG A 464 7.96 33.27 23.02
CA ARG A 464 8.07 34.12 21.82
C ARG A 464 7.43 33.54 20.59
N LEU A 465 7.05 32.27 20.63
CA LEU A 465 6.37 31.59 19.52
C LEU A 465 4.86 31.78 19.63
N HIS A 466 4.32 32.78 18.96
CA HIS A 466 2.90 33.08 19.02
C HIS A 466 2.09 32.32 17.97
N GLN A 467 2.62 32.16 16.78
CA GLN A 467 1.93 31.56 15.64
C GLN A 467 2.08 30.03 15.59
N ALA A 468 1.12 29.36 14.91
CA ALA A 468 1.08 27.90 14.80
C ALA A 468 2.26 27.31 14.00
N GLY A 469 2.74 28.02 12.97
CA GLY A 469 3.86 27.58 12.15
C GLY A 469 5.17 27.47 12.91
N PRO A 470 5.65 28.53 13.60
CA PRO A 470 6.84 28.46 14.44
C PRO A 470 6.75 27.41 15.56
N LYS A 471 5.58 27.24 16.18
CA LYS A 471 5.37 26.16 17.16
C LYS A 471 5.53 24.78 16.53
N MET A 472 4.97 24.59 15.33
CA MET A 472 5.14 23.37 14.57
C MET A 472 6.59 23.14 14.17
N LEU A 473 7.33 24.19 13.77
CA LEU A 473 8.76 24.12 13.47
C LEU A 473 9.55 23.57 14.67
N LYS A 474 9.28 24.09 15.87
CA LYS A 474 9.90 23.59 17.12
C LYS A 474 9.53 22.12 17.36
N THR A 475 8.29 21.72 17.12
CA THR A 475 7.84 20.33 17.25
C THR A 475 8.56 19.41 16.25
N VAL A 476 8.72 19.84 15.00
CA VAL A 476 9.47 19.10 13.97
C VAL A 476 10.93 18.92 14.37
N LEU A 477 11.59 19.98 14.82
CA LEU A 477 12.99 19.90 15.26
C LEU A 477 13.15 18.97 16.46
N ARG A 478 12.27 19.07 17.47
CA ARG A 478 12.29 18.19 18.64
C ARG A 478 12.11 16.73 18.24
N TRP A 479 11.18 16.46 17.34
CA TRP A 479 10.98 15.12 16.79
C TRP A 479 12.20 14.63 16.02
N ALA A 480 12.79 15.48 15.16
CA ALA A 480 13.96 15.14 14.37
C ALA A 480 15.22 14.88 15.24
N GLU A 481 15.40 15.64 16.31
CA GLU A 481 16.47 15.46 17.31
C GLU A 481 16.36 14.16 18.11
N GLN A 482 15.15 13.61 18.20
CA GLN A 482 14.86 12.37 18.95
C GLN A 482 14.71 11.14 18.03
N LEU A 483 15.03 11.29 16.74
CA LEU A 483 15.01 10.17 15.82
C LEU A 483 16.00 9.09 16.30
N ASP A 484 15.46 7.91 16.57
CA ASP A 484 16.24 6.73 16.91
C ASP A 484 16.39 5.80 15.71
N ASP A 485 17.28 4.82 15.79
CA ASP A 485 17.49 3.81 14.75
C ASP A 485 16.46 2.67 14.81
N SER A 486 15.40 2.80 15.64
CA SER A 486 14.38 1.76 15.74
C SER A 486 13.64 1.60 14.41
N VAL A 487 13.64 0.39 13.89
CA VAL A 487 12.93 0.04 12.66
C VAL A 487 11.55 -0.48 13.02
N VAL A 488 10.51 0.20 12.58
CA VAL A 488 9.12 -0.32 12.65
C VAL A 488 9.00 -1.43 11.61
N ARG A 489 8.83 -2.67 12.06
CA ARG A 489 8.72 -3.82 11.16
C ARG A 489 7.25 -4.21 10.94
N PRO A 490 6.90 -4.67 9.74
CA PRO A 490 5.59 -5.26 9.50
C PRO A 490 5.37 -6.51 10.36
N VAL A 491 4.12 -6.79 10.67
CA VAL A 491 3.71 -8.02 11.39
C VAL A 491 3.83 -9.20 10.43
N VAL A 492 4.53 -10.24 10.88
CA VAL A 492 4.68 -11.51 10.16
C VAL A 492 3.74 -12.53 10.79
N LYS A 493 2.76 -13.02 10.04
CA LYS A 493 1.86 -14.09 10.46
C LYS A 493 2.14 -15.35 9.67
N THR A 494 2.09 -16.48 10.35
CA THR A 494 2.20 -17.81 9.72
C THR A 494 0.89 -18.23 9.09
N ASN A 495 -0.24 -17.88 9.71
CA ASN A 495 -1.60 -18.19 9.24
C ASN A 495 -2.48 -16.95 9.31
N GLY A 496 -3.35 -16.80 8.33
CA GLY A 496 -4.37 -15.75 8.24
C GLY A 496 -5.79 -16.31 8.33
N SER A 497 -6.78 -15.46 8.08
CA SER A 497 -8.19 -15.86 8.06
C SER A 497 -8.61 -16.58 6.77
N ASN A 498 -7.81 -16.50 5.71
CA ASN A 498 -8.11 -17.11 4.41
C ASN A 498 -7.50 -18.52 4.33
N VAL A 499 -8.36 -19.53 4.33
CA VAL A 499 -7.96 -20.95 4.34
C VAL A 499 -7.16 -21.34 3.09
N LEU A 500 -7.52 -20.81 1.91
CA LEU A 500 -6.80 -21.06 0.66
C LEU A 500 -5.36 -20.53 0.73
N LEU A 501 -5.17 -19.34 1.27
CA LEU A 501 -3.84 -18.76 1.44
C LEU A 501 -3.01 -19.52 2.48
N ASN A 502 -3.63 -20.07 3.52
CA ASN A 502 -2.95 -20.90 4.49
C ASN A 502 -2.47 -22.21 3.85
N ASP A 503 -3.30 -22.90 3.06
CA ASP A 503 -2.89 -24.12 2.32
C ASP A 503 -1.73 -23.82 1.36
N LEU A 504 -1.83 -22.75 0.57
CA LEU A 504 -0.72 -22.33 -0.30
C LEU A 504 0.55 -22.01 0.48
N ALA A 505 0.43 -21.33 1.62
CA ALA A 505 1.56 -21.01 2.48
C ALA A 505 2.23 -22.27 3.03
N ASP A 506 1.47 -23.27 3.47
CA ASP A 506 1.99 -24.53 3.98
C ASP A 506 2.72 -25.33 2.89
N ARG A 507 2.16 -25.39 1.68
CA ARG A 507 2.82 -26.01 0.51
C ARG A 507 4.11 -25.29 0.12
N ILE A 508 4.13 -23.96 0.16
CA ILE A 508 5.33 -23.14 -0.13
C ILE A 508 6.41 -23.40 0.94
N ARG A 509 6.03 -23.48 2.22
CA ARG A 509 6.95 -23.85 3.31
C ARG A 509 7.55 -25.25 3.11
N ALA A 510 6.72 -26.21 2.67
CA ALA A 510 7.18 -27.57 2.37
C ALA A 510 8.22 -27.61 1.23
N ARG A 511 8.26 -26.59 0.35
CA ARG A 511 9.32 -26.42 -0.68
C ARG A 511 10.56 -25.70 -0.15
N GLY A 512 10.66 -25.42 1.15
CA GLY A 512 11.80 -24.78 1.78
C GLY A 512 11.90 -23.27 1.58
N LEU A 513 10.78 -22.59 1.35
CA LEU A 513 10.72 -21.14 1.17
C LEU A 513 10.14 -20.45 2.41
N ASN A 514 10.57 -19.20 2.64
CA ASN A 514 9.98 -18.36 3.66
C ASN A 514 8.69 -17.72 3.13
N VAL A 515 7.62 -17.77 3.93
CA VAL A 515 6.30 -17.26 3.55
C VAL A 515 5.57 -16.67 4.75
N ALA A 516 4.91 -15.54 4.55
CA ALA A 516 4.03 -14.93 5.54
C ALA A 516 2.67 -14.60 4.91
N VAL A 517 1.62 -14.74 5.72
CA VAL A 517 0.22 -14.44 5.37
C VAL A 517 -0.19 -13.15 6.07
N ASP A 518 -1.06 -12.35 5.46
CA ASP A 518 -1.52 -11.05 5.98
C ASP A 518 -0.34 -10.14 6.43
N TYR A 519 0.69 -10.09 5.60
CA TYR A 519 1.91 -9.35 5.89
C TYR A 519 1.67 -7.84 5.80
N GLY A 520 1.91 -7.12 6.89
CA GLY A 520 1.70 -5.67 6.92
C GLY A 520 1.67 -5.07 8.31
N PHE A 521 1.19 -3.83 8.39
CA PHE A 521 1.01 -3.12 9.64
C PHE A 521 -0.43 -3.27 10.14
N ASP A 522 -0.64 -3.28 11.46
CA ASP A 522 -1.98 -3.46 12.02
C ASP A 522 -2.96 -2.35 11.61
N ASN A 523 -2.47 -1.12 11.48
CA ASN A 523 -3.25 0.05 11.05
C ASN A 523 -2.99 0.44 9.58
N GLY A 524 -2.47 -0.48 8.77
CA GLY A 524 -2.06 -0.19 7.39
C GLY A 524 -2.57 -1.18 6.37
N SER A 525 -2.05 -1.07 5.15
CA SER A 525 -2.29 -2.05 4.09
C SER A 525 -1.62 -3.38 4.44
N LYS A 526 -2.25 -4.48 4.04
CA LYS A 526 -1.71 -5.84 4.20
C LYS A 526 -1.62 -6.52 2.84
N LEU A 527 -0.53 -7.24 2.65
CA LEU A 527 -0.36 -8.11 1.49
C LEU A 527 -0.87 -9.51 1.84
N PRO A 528 -1.73 -10.12 1.02
CA PRO A 528 -2.34 -11.40 1.33
C PRO A 528 -1.32 -12.50 1.60
N LEU A 529 -0.28 -12.59 0.76
CA LEU A 529 0.80 -13.55 0.89
C LEU A 529 2.11 -12.92 0.38
N VAL A 530 3.21 -13.12 1.10
CA VAL A 530 4.56 -12.73 0.66
C VAL A 530 5.52 -13.90 0.75
N VAL A 531 6.41 -14.00 -0.24
CA VAL A 531 7.34 -15.13 -0.37
C VAL A 531 8.77 -14.64 -0.56
N GLY A 532 9.71 -15.36 0.04
CA GLY A 532 11.15 -15.11 -0.06
C GLY A 532 11.97 -16.38 0.13
N LEU A 533 13.28 -16.29 -0.09
CA LEU A 533 14.21 -17.34 0.30
C LEU A 533 14.46 -17.32 1.82
N ASN A 534 14.77 -18.46 2.43
CA ASN A 534 14.89 -18.59 3.89
C ASN A 534 15.81 -17.55 4.57
N ASP A 535 16.91 -17.19 3.92
CA ASP A 535 17.91 -16.26 4.48
C ASP A 535 17.85 -14.87 3.86
N LYS A 536 16.76 -14.55 3.12
CA LYS A 536 16.62 -13.27 2.42
C LYS A 536 15.28 -12.62 2.74
N PRO A 537 15.21 -11.29 2.63
CA PRO A 537 13.95 -10.57 2.74
C PRO A 537 12.90 -11.06 1.75
N PHE A 538 11.64 -10.96 2.10
CA PHE A 538 10.55 -11.22 1.18
C PHE A 538 10.69 -10.37 -0.10
N ALA A 539 10.47 -10.99 -1.25
CA ALA A 539 10.67 -10.34 -2.55
C ALA A 539 9.42 -10.34 -3.43
N LEU A 540 8.59 -11.35 -3.30
CA LEU A 540 7.41 -11.57 -4.13
C LEU A 540 6.14 -11.37 -3.28
N ALA A 541 5.26 -10.49 -3.72
CA ALA A 541 3.90 -10.35 -3.22
C ALA A 541 2.96 -11.17 -4.10
N VAL A 542 2.20 -12.08 -3.49
CA VAL A 542 1.21 -12.92 -4.17
C VAL A 542 -0.17 -12.40 -3.80
N LEU A 543 -0.89 -11.94 -4.80
CA LEU A 543 -2.28 -11.46 -4.69
C LEU A 543 -3.24 -12.57 -5.08
N THR A 544 -4.46 -12.47 -4.60
CA THR A 544 -5.56 -13.36 -4.99
C THR A 544 -6.85 -12.55 -5.15
N ASP A 545 -7.85 -13.14 -5.76
CA ASP A 545 -9.20 -12.61 -5.91
C ASP A 545 -10.02 -12.70 -4.62
N ASP A 546 -9.43 -12.26 -3.51
CA ASP A 546 -10.05 -12.24 -2.19
C ASP A 546 -11.10 -11.11 -2.03
N ALA A 547 -11.65 -11.00 -0.82
CA ALA A 547 -12.65 -9.99 -0.51
C ALA A 547 -12.13 -8.55 -0.71
N GLN A 548 -10.84 -8.29 -0.47
CA GLN A 548 -10.24 -6.98 -0.67
C GLN A 548 -10.15 -6.65 -2.17
N PHE A 549 -9.71 -7.59 -2.99
CA PHE A 549 -9.68 -7.46 -4.45
C PHE A 549 -11.09 -7.26 -5.02
N MET A 550 -12.08 -8.03 -4.55
CA MET A 550 -13.46 -7.91 -4.98
C MET A 550 -14.12 -6.61 -4.55
N GLY A 551 -13.67 -6.01 -3.45
CA GLY A 551 -14.13 -4.71 -2.95
C GLY A 551 -13.69 -3.52 -3.82
N LEU A 552 -12.71 -3.67 -4.70
CA LEU A 552 -12.29 -2.63 -5.64
C LEU A 552 -13.38 -2.38 -6.69
N GLN A 553 -13.70 -1.11 -6.95
CA GLN A 553 -14.88 -0.75 -7.74
C GLN A 553 -14.72 -1.00 -9.23
N SER A 554 -13.51 -0.86 -9.78
CA SER A 554 -13.29 -0.93 -11.22
C SER A 554 -12.32 -2.03 -11.63
N THR A 555 -12.50 -2.56 -12.84
CA THR A 555 -11.56 -3.50 -13.47
C THR A 555 -10.15 -2.91 -13.59
N ARG A 556 -10.06 -1.59 -13.85
CA ARG A 556 -8.78 -0.86 -13.87
C ARG A 556 -8.07 -0.90 -12.53
N GLU A 557 -8.79 -0.67 -11.43
CA GLU A 557 -8.21 -0.75 -10.09
C GLU A 557 -7.69 -2.15 -9.77
N ARG A 558 -8.47 -3.19 -10.07
CA ARG A 558 -8.12 -4.58 -9.79
C ARG A 558 -6.90 -5.07 -10.56
N HIS A 559 -6.89 -4.85 -11.87
CA HIS A 559 -5.94 -5.51 -12.77
C HIS A 559 -4.76 -4.65 -13.21
N ARG A 560 -4.76 -3.35 -12.89
CA ARG A 560 -3.66 -2.47 -13.23
C ARG A 560 -3.17 -1.64 -12.04
N VAL A 561 -4.05 -0.82 -11.47
CA VAL A 561 -3.63 0.16 -10.45
C VAL A 561 -3.13 -0.52 -9.19
N LEU A 562 -3.81 -1.56 -8.71
CA LEU A 562 -3.39 -2.34 -7.53
C LEU A 562 -1.99 -2.92 -7.73
N LEU A 563 -1.74 -3.57 -8.87
CA LEU A 563 -0.44 -4.17 -9.15
C LEU A 563 0.66 -3.09 -9.22
N GLN A 564 0.41 -2.01 -9.99
CA GLN A 564 1.36 -0.90 -10.12
C GLN A 564 1.66 -0.23 -8.77
N ASN A 565 0.67 -0.11 -7.91
CA ASN A 565 0.84 0.43 -6.57
C ASN A 565 1.78 -0.43 -5.73
N ILE A 566 1.58 -1.76 -5.73
CA ILE A 566 2.43 -2.69 -4.98
C ILE A 566 3.84 -2.75 -5.57
N GLU A 567 3.98 -2.75 -6.90
CA GLU A 567 5.27 -2.65 -7.57
C GLU A 567 6.01 -1.35 -7.22
N SER A 568 5.29 -0.23 -7.12
CA SER A 568 5.88 1.05 -6.70
C SER A 568 6.47 1.02 -5.29
N LEU A 569 5.99 0.10 -4.43
CA LEU A 569 6.51 -0.16 -3.09
C LEU A 569 7.76 -1.08 -3.09
N GLY A 570 8.23 -1.49 -4.29
CA GLY A 570 9.43 -2.29 -4.48
C GLY A 570 9.20 -3.80 -4.50
N TRP A 571 7.96 -4.25 -4.46
CA TRP A 571 7.60 -5.65 -4.58
C TRP A 571 7.62 -6.12 -6.04
N SER A 572 8.00 -7.36 -6.27
CA SER A 572 7.54 -8.08 -7.45
C SER A 572 6.15 -8.64 -7.15
N VAL A 573 5.25 -8.60 -8.14
CA VAL A 573 3.85 -8.98 -7.92
C VAL A 573 3.49 -10.16 -8.81
N MET A 574 2.68 -11.07 -8.27
CA MET A 574 2.08 -12.18 -8.99
C MET A 574 0.64 -12.36 -8.51
N THR A 575 -0.26 -12.66 -9.43
CA THR A 575 -1.64 -13.01 -9.07
C THR A 575 -1.84 -14.52 -9.18
N VAL A 576 -2.41 -15.09 -8.13
CA VAL A 576 -2.88 -16.47 -8.07
C VAL A 576 -4.41 -16.43 -7.96
N TRP A 577 -5.09 -16.97 -8.96
CA TRP A 577 -6.54 -17.01 -8.99
C TRP A 577 -7.05 -18.14 -8.11
N SER A 578 -8.06 -17.87 -7.30
CA SER A 578 -8.65 -18.84 -6.39
C SER A 578 -9.11 -20.12 -7.12
N VAL A 579 -9.66 -19.97 -8.33
CA VAL A 579 -10.02 -21.10 -9.20
C VAL A 579 -8.82 -21.99 -9.52
N GLY A 580 -7.69 -21.40 -9.90
CA GLY A 580 -6.47 -22.15 -10.22
C GLY A 580 -5.89 -22.84 -8.98
N ALA A 581 -5.80 -22.11 -7.87
CA ALA A 581 -5.30 -22.62 -6.61
C ALA A 581 -6.18 -23.73 -6.01
N PHE A 582 -7.49 -23.64 -6.21
CA PHE A 582 -8.43 -24.66 -5.77
C PHE A 582 -8.33 -25.95 -6.61
N VAL A 583 -8.27 -25.84 -7.94
CA VAL A 583 -8.20 -26.99 -8.85
C VAL A 583 -6.85 -27.69 -8.79
N ASN A 584 -5.75 -26.93 -8.74
CA ASN A 584 -4.40 -27.49 -8.71
C ASN A 584 -3.43 -26.59 -7.92
N PRO A 585 -3.45 -26.65 -6.59
CA PRO A 585 -2.62 -25.82 -5.73
C PRO A 585 -1.12 -26.03 -5.96
N ASP A 586 -0.68 -27.25 -6.25
CA ASP A 586 0.73 -27.55 -6.48
C ASP A 586 1.27 -26.87 -7.75
N LYS A 587 0.47 -26.80 -8.82
CA LYS A 587 0.82 -26.05 -10.03
C LYS A 587 1.00 -24.56 -9.74
N GLU A 588 0.14 -23.97 -8.92
CA GLU A 588 0.26 -22.56 -8.54
C GLU A 588 1.50 -22.32 -7.64
N VAL A 589 1.79 -23.24 -6.73
CA VAL A 589 3.02 -23.20 -5.93
C VAL A 589 4.26 -23.30 -6.82
N ASP A 590 4.29 -24.20 -7.81
CA ASP A 590 5.40 -24.31 -8.76
C ASP A 590 5.61 -23.02 -9.57
N ARG A 591 4.53 -22.32 -9.97
CA ARG A 591 4.59 -21.00 -10.61
C ARG A 591 5.20 -19.94 -9.69
N ILE A 592 4.83 -19.94 -8.41
CA ILE A 592 5.37 -19.01 -7.40
C ILE A 592 6.88 -19.26 -7.23
N VAL A 593 7.28 -20.53 -7.11
CA VAL A 593 8.70 -20.93 -6.96
C VAL A 593 9.52 -20.52 -8.19
N ALA A 594 9.00 -20.77 -9.39
CA ALA A 594 9.65 -20.38 -10.64
C ALA A 594 9.83 -18.85 -10.71
N ARG A 595 8.78 -18.08 -10.45
CA ARG A 595 8.85 -16.61 -10.46
C ARG A 595 9.86 -16.06 -9.44
N LEU A 596 9.89 -16.63 -8.24
CA LEU A 596 10.85 -16.24 -7.21
C LEU A 596 12.29 -16.55 -7.66
N SER A 597 12.51 -17.68 -8.31
CA SER A 597 13.84 -18.07 -8.84
C SER A 597 14.33 -17.11 -9.91
N ASP A 598 13.46 -16.71 -10.84
CA ASP A 598 13.77 -15.73 -11.88
C ASP A 598 14.19 -14.39 -11.28
N LEU A 599 13.48 -13.90 -10.26
CA LEU A 599 13.81 -12.65 -9.57
C LEU A 599 15.22 -12.63 -8.99
N TYR A 600 15.69 -13.75 -8.47
CA TYR A 600 17.04 -13.82 -7.91
C TYR A 600 18.13 -14.09 -8.96
N GLN A 601 17.77 -14.50 -10.18
CA GLN A 601 18.69 -14.58 -11.32
C GLN A 601 18.85 -13.22 -12.01
N GLU A 602 17.78 -12.43 -12.12
CA GLU A 602 17.81 -11.08 -12.67
C GLU A 602 18.65 -10.07 -11.85
N VAL A 603 18.86 -10.35 -10.55
CA VAL A 603 19.64 -9.50 -9.63
C VAL A 603 21.14 -9.83 -9.63
N LYS A 604 21.57 -10.93 -10.25
CA LYS A 604 22.98 -11.25 -10.46
C LYS A 604 23.52 -10.60 -11.73
#